data_6f540f3d956961da497182278b8201ef
#
_entry.id   6f540f3d956961da497182278b8201ef
#
_cell.length_a   1.000
_cell.length_b   1.000
_cell.length_c   1.000
_cell.angle_alpha   90.00
_cell.angle_beta   90.00
_cell.angle_gamma   90.00
#
_symmetry.space_group_name_H-M   'P 1'
#
loop_
_entity.id
_entity.type
_entity.pdbx_description
1 polymer ?
#
loop_
_entity_poly.entity_id
_entity_poly.type
_entity_poly.pdbx_seq_one_letter_code
_entity_poly.pdbx_strand_id
1 'polypeptide(L)'
;MCGQPGRAPSGGTGDTELWCDGHGARSGHHGRRVQAQDPRPSEFVVRHITIQPGGSTGWHYHPGTLLAVVQQGSLTRIDDDCRAVVYSAGQSLVEPSGSRHVHIGRNLGSEPVELYVTYVKPIGSPLSVDAADPGCGGRGDAQRPDHS
;
A
#
# COMPACT_ATOMS: atom_id res chain seq x y z
N MET A 1 1.06 15.18 -26.34
CA MET A 1 2.18 15.45 -27.25
C MET A 1 3.29 16.07 -26.42
N CYS A 2 4.39 15.33 -26.22
CA CYS A 2 5.55 15.86 -25.52
C CYS A 2 6.32 16.79 -26.48
N GLY A 3 6.42 18.08 -26.13
CA GLY A 3 7.15 19.07 -26.90
C GLY A 3 8.67 18.91 -26.72
N GLN A 4 9.43 19.13 -27.80
CA GLN A 4 10.88 19.04 -27.78
C GLN A 4 11.52 20.17 -26.93
N PRO A 5 12.58 19.91 -26.15
CA PRO A 5 13.27 20.92 -25.38
C PRO A 5 14.13 21.82 -26.27
N GLY A 6 14.08 23.13 -26.02
CA GLY A 6 14.97 24.10 -26.61
C GLY A 6 16.42 23.86 -26.20
N ARG A 7 17.32 24.14 -27.14
CA ARG A 7 18.79 23.97 -27.06
C ARG A 7 19.36 24.65 -25.81
N ALA A 8 19.92 23.86 -24.87
CA ALA A 8 20.66 24.37 -23.73
C ALA A 8 22.12 24.69 -24.07
N PRO A 9 22.76 25.64 -23.38
CA PRO A 9 24.18 25.96 -23.56
C PRO A 9 25.05 24.86 -22.94
N SER A 10 26.17 24.63 -23.61
CA SER A 10 27.19 23.60 -23.31
C SER A 10 27.81 23.77 -21.91
N GLY A 11 27.79 22.70 -21.12
CA GLY A 11 28.65 22.51 -19.96
C GLY A 11 27.93 21.98 -18.74
N GLY A 12 27.94 20.66 -18.55
CA GLY A 12 27.49 20.01 -17.32
C GLY A 12 27.05 18.58 -17.59
N THR A 13 27.77 17.61 -17.06
CA THR A 13 27.37 16.21 -16.95
C THR A 13 26.20 16.14 -15.98
N GLY A 14 24.98 16.18 -16.48
CA GLY A 14 23.77 16.07 -15.72
C GLY A 14 22.85 15.08 -16.40
N ASP A 15 22.45 14.06 -15.69
CA ASP A 15 21.46 13.09 -16.10
C ASP A 15 20.17 13.80 -16.51
N THR A 16 19.77 13.62 -17.76
CA THR A 16 18.55 14.24 -18.30
C THR A 16 17.36 13.39 -17.84
N GLU A 17 16.83 13.70 -16.68
CA GLU A 17 15.54 13.16 -16.29
C GLU A 17 14.43 13.78 -17.16
N LEU A 18 13.78 12.92 -17.93
CA LEU A 18 12.62 13.29 -18.75
C LEU A 18 11.38 13.32 -17.84
N TRP A 19 11.02 14.52 -17.38
CA TRP A 19 9.76 14.71 -16.65
C TRP A 19 8.64 14.99 -17.65
N CYS A 20 7.62 14.15 -17.66
CA CYS A 20 6.36 14.49 -18.31
C CYS A 20 5.46 15.20 -17.28
N ASP A 21 5.29 16.51 -17.40
CA ASP A 21 4.36 17.28 -16.60
C ASP A 21 2.92 16.90 -16.99
N GLY A 22 2.39 15.88 -16.33
CA GLY A 22 0.97 15.59 -16.31
C GLY A 22 0.28 16.52 -15.31
N HIS A 23 -0.74 17.22 -15.76
CA HIS A 23 -1.51 18.22 -15.03
C HIS A 23 -1.86 17.79 -13.60
N GLY A 24 -1.28 18.47 -12.62
CA GLY A 24 -1.97 18.95 -11.45
C GLY A 24 -2.40 17.95 -10.38
N ALA A 25 -1.67 16.87 -10.12
CA ALA A 25 -1.79 16.20 -8.83
C ALA A 25 -0.74 16.77 -7.87
N ARG A 26 -1.14 17.60 -6.92
CA ARG A 26 -0.28 17.97 -5.80
C ARG A 26 -0.12 16.74 -4.92
N SER A 27 0.84 15.89 -5.26
CA SER A 27 1.28 14.82 -4.38
C SER A 27 2.10 15.47 -3.27
N GLY A 28 1.55 15.50 -2.07
CA GLY A 28 2.33 15.78 -0.87
C GLY A 28 3.35 14.66 -0.68
N HIS A 29 4.55 14.85 -1.20
CA HIS A 29 5.64 13.93 -0.98
C HIS A 29 6.11 14.02 0.47
N HIS A 30 5.52 13.24 1.35
CA HIS A 30 6.22 12.78 2.52
C HIS A 30 7.02 11.55 2.10
N GLY A 31 8.16 11.81 1.43
CA GLY A 31 9.10 10.77 1.03
C GLY A 31 9.68 10.07 2.25
N ARG A 32 9.02 9.06 2.77
CA ARG A 32 9.64 8.10 3.67
C ARG A 32 10.60 7.27 2.83
N ARG A 33 11.92 7.40 3.08
CA ARG A 33 12.89 6.45 2.55
C ARG A 33 12.54 5.07 3.06
N VAL A 34 12.12 4.19 2.18
CA VAL A 34 12.00 2.76 2.48
C VAL A 34 13.40 2.18 2.36
N GLN A 35 14.06 1.96 3.49
CA GLN A 35 15.31 1.20 3.53
C GLN A 35 14.95 -0.28 3.67
N ALA A 36 14.97 -1.00 2.57
CA ALA A 36 14.95 -2.45 2.58
C ALA A 36 16.34 -2.95 2.98
N GLN A 37 16.67 -2.90 4.25
CA GLN A 37 17.93 -3.42 4.80
C GLN A 37 17.69 -4.81 5.41
N ASP A 38 17.27 -5.75 4.58
CA ASP A 38 17.40 -7.16 4.94
C ASP A 38 18.61 -7.71 4.18
N PRO A 39 19.67 -8.16 4.89
CA PRO A 39 20.84 -8.76 4.24
C PRO A 39 20.55 -10.12 3.60
N ARG A 40 19.33 -10.65 3.79
CA ARG A 40 18.91 -11.91 3.18
C ARG A 40 18.48 -11.70 1.74
N PRO A 41 18.72 -12.70 0.85
CA PRO A 41 18.19 -12.66 -0.50
C PRO A 41 16.67 -12.43 -0.49
N SER A 42 16.22 -11.49 -1.29
CA SER A 42 14.80 -11.09 -1.37
C SER A 42 14.23 -11.38 -2.75
N GLU A 43 12.93 -11.62 -2.79
CA GLU A 43 12.17 -11.73 -4.03
C GLU A 43 11.13 -10.61 -4.12
N PHE A 44 10.80 -10.24 -5.35
CA PHE A 44 9.75 -9.28 -5.67
C PHE A 44 8.54 -10.03 -6.20
N VAL A 45 7.38 -9.77 -5.61
CA VAL A 45 6.10 -10.33 -6.07
C VAL A 45 5.13 -9.19 -6.29
N VAL A 46 4.57 -9.10 -7.49
CA VAL A 46 3.53 -8.12 -7.81
C VAL A 46 2.19 -8.82 -7.87
N ARG A 47 1.18 -8.25 -7.22
CA ARG A 47 -0.19 -8.77 -7.25
C ARG A 47 -1.19 -7.66 -7.51
N HIS A 48 -2.26 -8.01 -8.21
CA HIS A 48 -3.49 -7.26 -8.26
C HIS A 48 -4.46 -7.89 -7.25
N ILE A 49 -5.05 -7.05 -6.38
CA ILE A 49 -5.95 -7.48 -5.30
C ILE A 49 -7.24 -6.71 -5.40
N THR A 50 -8.37 -7.42 -5.35
CA THR A 50 -9.70 -6.84 -5.30
C THR A 50 -10.33 -7.11 -3.94
N ILE A 51 -10.81 -6.07 -3.26
CA ILE A 51 -11.59 -6.19 -2.02
C ILE A 51 -13.01 -5.72 -2.32
N GLN A 52 -13.97 -6.64 -2.28
CA GLN A 52 -15.37 -6.33 -2.53
C GLN A 52 -15.94 -5.42 -1.43
N PRO A 53 -17.04 -4.66 -1.70
CA PRO A 53 -17.74 -3.89 -0.68
C PRO A 53 -18.05 -4.72 0.58
N GLY A 54 -17.71 -4.20 1.75
CA GLY A 54 -17.81 -4.90 3.03
C GLY A 54 -16.74 -5.95 3.29
N GLY A 55 -15.84 -6.22 2.32
CA GLY A 55 -14.75 -7.16 2.46
C GLY A 55 -13.55 -6.60 3.22
N SER A 56 -12.65 -7.50 3.63
CA SER A 56 -11.40 -7.16 4.29
C SER A 56 -10.30 -8.15 4.00
N THR A 57 -9.05 -7.77 4.29
CA THR A 57 -7.87 -8.65 4.20
C THR A 57 -7.74 -9.59 5.40
N GLY A 58 -8.51 -9.39 6.48
CA GLY A 58 -8.23 -9.96 7.79
C GLY A 58 -7.04 -9.28 8.48
N TRP A 59 -6.90 -9.46 9.80
CA TRP A 59 -5.75 -8.99 10.55
C TRP A 59 -4.51 -9.81 10.20
N HIS A 60 -3.43 -9.14 9.81
CA HIS A 60 -2.20 -9.80 9.37
C HIS A 60 -1.00 -8.86 9.46
N TYR A 61 0.19 -9.42 9.22
CA TYR A 61 1.42 -8.67 8.99
C TYR A 61 2.20 -9.28 7.83
N HIS A 62 3.21 -8.57 7.33
CA HIS A 62 4.06 -9.03 6.23
C HIS A 62 5.47 -9.36 6.69
N PRO A 63 6.05 -10.53 6.28
CA PRO A 63 7.46 -10.85 6.54
C PRO A 63 8.45 -9.92 5.83
N GLY A 64 8.01 -9.27 4.74
CA GLY A 64 8.78 -8.29 3.97
C GLY A 64 8.03 -6.96 3.87
N THR A 65 8.71 -5.94 3.37
CA THR A 65 8.07 -4.63 3.11
C THR A 65 7.18 -4.73 1.88
N LEU A 66 6.06 -4.02 1.92
CA LEU A 66 5.10 -3.95 0.82
C LEU A 66 4.86 -2.50 0.42
N LEU A 67 4.73 -2.29 -0.88
CA LEU A 67 4.24 -1.05 -1.48
C LEU A 67 2.92 -1.34 -2.18
N ALA A 68 1.87 -0.61 -1.84
CA ALA A 68 0.58 -0.69 -2.52
C ALA A 68 0.18 0.64 -3.15
N VAL A 69 -0.53 0.54 -4.28
CA VAL A 69 -1.17 1.67 -4.96
C VAL A 69 -2.64 1.33 -5.09
N VAL A 70 -3.51 2.24 -4.65
CA VAL A 70 -4.95 2.13 -4.86
C VAL A 70 -5.26 2.55 -6.28
N GLN A 71 -5.73 1.61 -7.10
CA GLN A 71 -6.15 1.89 -8.48
C GLN A 71 -7.57 2.41 -8.52
N GLN A 72 -8.47 1.83 -7.70
CA GLN A 72 -9.88 2.16 -7.65
C GLN A 72 -10.43 2.03 -6.23
N GLY A 73 -11.47 2.81 -5.92
CA GLY A 73 -12.14 2.78 -4.63
C GLY A 73 -11.37 3.49 -3.53
N SER A 74 -11.66 3.13 -2.28
CA SER A 74 -11.03 3.69 -1.09
C SER A 74 -10.77 2.58 -0.07
N LEU A 75 -9.49 2.34 0.20
CA LEU A 75 -9.04 1.39 1.22
C LEU A 75 -9.00 2.06 2.58
N THR A 76 -9.70 1.51 3.57
CA THR A 76 -9.52 1.87 4.97
C THR A 76 -8.54 0.90 5.62
N ARG A 77 -7.33 1.36 5.94
CA ARG A 77 -6.33 0.60 6.67
C ARG A 77 -6.39 0.96 8.15
N ILE A 78 -6.38 -0.06 9.01
CA ILE A 78 -6.40 0.10 10.48
C ILE A 78 -5.18 -0.62 11.03
N ASP A 79 -4.38 0.08 11.83
CA ASP A 79 -3.19 -0.44 12.48
C ASP A 79 -3.52 -1.07 13.85
N ASP A 80 -2.54 -1.71 14.47
CA ASP A 80 -2.66 -2.38 15.77
C ASP A 80 -2.92 -1.41 16.94
N ASP A 81 -2.68 -0.11 16.75
CA ASP A 81 -3.08 0.96 17.68
C ASP A 81 -4.51 1.48 17.41
N CYS A 82 -5.27 0.80 16.56
CA CYS A 82 -6.63 1.13 16.14
C CYS A 82 -6.76 2.46 15.37
N ARG A 83 -5.64 2.99 14.87
CA ARG A 83 -5.65 4.18 14.02
C ARG A 83 -6.06 3.79 12.60
N ALA A 84 -7.13 4.42 12.11
CA ALA A 84 -7.59 4.25 10.74
C ALA A 84 -7.04 5.34 9.82
N VAL A 85 -6.59 4.93 8.63
CA VAL A 85 -6.17 5.81 7.53
C VAL A 85 -6.88 5.37 6.26
N VAL A 86 -7.46 6.32 5.53
CA VAL A 86 -8.13 6.05 4.25
C VAL A 86 -7.20 6.44 3.10
N TYR A 87 -7.06 5.51 2.16
CA TYR A 87 -6.31 5.70 0.91
C TYR A 87 -7.27 5.60 -0.26
N SER A 88 -7.40 6.68 -1.02
CA SER A 88 -8.26 6.76 -2.21
C SER A 88 -7.49 6.44 -3.49
N ALA A 89 -8.19 6.24 -4.60
CA ALA A 89 -7.60 5.98 -5.91
C ALA A 89 -6.49 7.00 -6.25
N GLY A 90 -5.36 6.50 -6.75
CA GLY A 90 -4.13 7.26 -7.04
C GLY A 90 -3.19 7.44 -5.85
N GLN A 91 -3.59 7.10 -4.63
CA GLN A 91 -2.71 7.14 -3.47
C GLN A 91 -1.95 5.84 -3.27
N SER A 92 -0.78 5.94 -2.65
CA SER A 92 0.07 4.80 -2.31
C SER A 92 0.31 4.73 -0.81
N LEU A 93 0.60 3.52 -0.34
CA LEU A 93 0.98 3.25 1.04
C LEU A 93 2.16 2.28 1.08
N VAL A 94 2.91 2.36 2.17
CA VAL A 94 3.99 1.42 2.47
C VAL A 94 3.65 0.72 3.77
N GLU A 95 3.73 -0.61 3.77
CA GLU A 95 3.57 -1.43 4.95
C GLU A 95 4.92 -2.02 5.36
N PRO A 96 5.42 -1.65 6.56
CA PRO A 96 6.69 -2.16 7.04
C PRO A 96 6.63 -3.66 7.32
N SER A 97 7.77 -4.32 7.24
CA SER A 97 7.91 -5.74 7.59
C SER A 97 7.88 -5.99 9.08
N GLY A 98 7.38 -7.17 9.46
CA GLY A 98 7.48 -7.71 10.81
C GLY A 98 6.20 -7.72 11.62
N SER A 99 6.17 -8.61 12.60
CA SER A 99 4.99 -8.92 13.43
C SER A 99 4.52 -7.79 14.36
N ARG A 100 5.27 -6.69 14.44
CA ARG A 100 4.88 -5.48 15.19
C ARG A 100 4.08 -4.47 14.35
N HIS A 101 3.75 -4.84 13.11
CA HIS A 101 3.02 -3.99 12.17
C HIS A 101 1.74 -4.71 11.71
N VAL A 102 1.01 -5.26 12.69
CA VAL A 102 -0.29 -5.90 12.45
C VAL A 102 -1.29 -4.86 11.98
N HIS A 103 -2.03 -5.18 10.94
CA HIS A 103 -3.03 -4.28 10.36
C HIS A 103 -4.11 -5.06 9.62
N ILE A 104 -5.18 -4.36 9.25
CA ILE A 104 -6.27 -4.85 8.40
C ILE A 104 -6.61 -3.80 7.36
N GLY A 105 -6.82 -4.24 6.11
CA GLY A 105 -7.42 -3.43 5.06
C GLY A 105 -8.91 -3.74 4.93
N ARG A 106 -9.77 -2.73 4.91
CA ARG A 106 -11.21 -2.87 4.77
C ARG A 106 -11.72 -2.03 3.61
N ASN A 107 -12.71 -2.57 2.90
CA ASN A 107 -13.52 -1.80 1.98
C ASN A 107 -14.84 -1.42 2.68
N LEU A 108 -14.93 -0.19 3.16
CA LEU A 108 -16.11 0.36 3.80
C LEU A 108 -17.00 1.15 2.82
N GLY A 109 -16.62 1.19 1.53
CA GLY A 109 -17.36 1.84 0.47
C GLY A 109 -18.37 0.91 -0.23
N SER A 110 -19.00 1.41 -1.28
CA SER A 110 -19.97 0.70 -2.11
C SER A 110 -19.39 0.14 -3.41
N GLU A 111 -18.17 0.54 -3.77
CA GLU A 111 -17.46 0.09 -4.96
C GLU A 111 -16.28 -0.82 -4.58
N PRO A 112 -15.85 -1.74 -5.46
CA PRO A 112 -14.66 -2.54 -5.22
C PRO A 112 -13.42 -1.67 -5.01
N VAL A 113 -12.54 -2.09 -4.10
CA VAL A 113 -11.19 -1.55 -3.96
C VAL A 113 -10.25 -2.41 -4.78
N GLU A 114 -9.53 -1.78 -5.71
CA GLU A 114 -8.51 -2.42 -6.54
C GLU A 114 -7.13 -1.91 -6.14
N LEU A 115 -6.21 -2.84 -5.87
CA LEU A 115 -4.84 -2.53 -5.44
C LEU A 115 -3.83 -3.21 -6.35
N TYR A 116 -2.79 -2.47 -6.75
CA TYR A 116 -1.53 -3.07 -7.18
C TYR A 116 -0.55 -3.08 -6.01
N VAL A 117 -0.04 -4.26 -5.68
CA VAL A 117 0.79 -4.48 -4.50
C VAL A 117 2.10 -5.13 -4.90
N THR A 118 3.21 -4.51 -4.52
CA THR A 118 4.56 -5.04 -4.69
C THR A 118 5.13 -5.45 -3.34
N TYR A 119 5.40 -6.73 -3.18
CA TYR A 119 6.05 -7.30 -2.02
C TYR A 119 7.55 -7.39 -2.25
N VAL A 120 8.34 -6.92 -1.29
CA VAL A 120 9.80 -7.14 -1.21
C VAL A 120 10.03 -7.97 0.04
N LYS A 121 10.20 -9.27 -0.12
CA LYS A 121 10.19 -10.23 1.00
C LYS A 121 11.33 -11.23 0.92
N PRO A 122 11.73 -11.85 2.03
CA PRO A 122 12.70 -12.95 2.02
C PRO A 122 12.22 -14.09 1.12
N ILE A 123 13.13 -14.67 0.34
CA ILE A 123 12.82 -15.83 -0.53
C ILE A 123 12.15 -16.92 0.29
N GLY A 124 11.04 -17.47 -0.24
CA GLY A 124 10.30 -18.57 0.38
C GLY A 124 9.40 -18.18 1.55
N SER A 125 9.41 -16.92 2.02
CA SER A 125 8.46 -16.48 3.05
C SER A 125 7.06 -16.29 2.45
N PRO A 126 5.96 -16.41 3.24
CA PRO A 126 4.62 -16.12 2.75
C PRO A 126 4.46 -14.63 2.42
N LEU A 127 3.40 -14.28 1.69
CA LEU A 127 3.07 -12.88 1.39
C LEU A 127 2.55 -12.16 2.64
N SER A 128 1.79 -12.86 3.47
CA SER A 128 1.23 -12.38 4.73
C SER A 128 1.17 -13.51 5.75
N VAL A 129 1.09 -13.15 7.02
CA VAL A 129 0.89 -14.05 8.16
C VAL A 129 -0.29 -13.53 8.94
N ASP A 130 -1.29 -14.40 9.16
CA ASP A 130 -2.49 -14.05 9.93
C ASP A 130 -2.13 -13.69 11.37
N ALA A 131 -2.86 -12.73 11.92
CA ALA A 131 -2.69 -12.25 13.29
C ALA A 131 -4.04 -12.15 13.99
N ALA A 132 -4.01 -12.19 15.32
CA ALA A 132 -5.20 -11.92 16.11
C ALA A 132 -5.60 -10.45 16.00
N ASP A 133 -6.91 -10.16 16.15
CA ASP A 133 -7.41 -8.81 16.29
C ASP A 133 -6.78 -8.17 17.55
N PRO A 134 -6.09 -7.04 17.45
CA PRO A 134 -5.50 -6.34 18.60
C PRO A 134 -6.53 -5.70 19.54
N GLY A 135 -7.83 -5.90 19.31
CA GLY A 135 -8.91 -5.36 20.12
C GLY A 135 -9.53 -4.08 19.52
N CYS A 136 -9.33 -3.83 18.23
CA CYS A 136 -9.90 -2.68 17.54
C CYS A 136 -11.39 -2.86 17.18
N GLY A 137 -11.99 -4.02 17.40
CA GLY A 137 -13.38 -4.37 17.08
C GLY A 137 -14.45 -3.75 17.96
N GLY A 138 -14.11 -2.88 18.92
CA GLY A 138 -15.04 -2.39 19.94
C GLY A 138 -16.01 -1.27 19.53
N ARG A 139 -16.05 -0.80 18.31
CA ARG A 139 -16.97 0.28 17.90
C ARG A 139 -17.55 0.17 16.49
N GLY A 140 -17.84 -1.03 16.01
CA GLY A 140 -18.46 -1.14 14.68
C GLY A 140 -18.96 -2.51 14.26
N ASP A 141 -18.46 -3.58 14.83
CA ASP A 141 -18.92 -4.93 14.49
C ASP A 141 -19.98 -5.41 15.47
N ALA A 142 -21.14 -4.74 15.46
CA ALA A 142 -22.32 -5.26 16.11
C ALA A 142 -22.76 -6.53 15.37
N GLN A 143 -22.52 -7.66 16.04
CA GLN A 143 -23.34 -8.87 15.97
C GLN A 143 -23.60 -9.43 14.56
N ARG A 144 -22.81 -10.39 14.13
CA ARG A 144 -23.38 -11.46 13.32
C ARG A 144 -24.17 -12.37 14.25
N PRO A 145 -25.47 -12.57 14.04
CA PRO A 145 -26.18 -13.62 14.76
C PRO A 145 -25.68 -14.96 14.26
N ASP A 146 -25.31 -15.80 15.23
CA ASP A 146 -25.05 -17.22 15.08
C ASP A 146 -26.28 -17.88 14.46
N HIS A 147 -26.12 -18.50 13.31
CA HIS A 147 -27.14 -19.38 12.75
C HIS A 147 -26.74 -20.81 13.00
N SER A 148 -27.33 -21.38 14.05
CA SER A 148 -27.47 -22.80 14.29
C SER A 148 -28.13 -23.51 13.10
#